data_7a9721fae89b3506ce0ae0bfdf73a928
#
_entry.id   7a9721fae89b3506ce0ae0bfdf73a928
#
_cell.length_a   1.000
_cell.length_b   1.000
_cell.length_c   1.000
_cell.angle_alpha   90.00
_cell.angle_beta   90.00
_cell.angle_gamma   90.00
#
_symmetry.space_group_name_H-M   'P 1'
#
loop_
_entity.id
_entity.type
_entity.pdbx_description
1 polymer ?
#
loop_
_entity_poly.entity_id
_entity_poly.type
_entity_poly.pdbx_seq_one_letter_code
_entity_poly.pdbx_strand_id
1 'polypeptide(L)'
;KLLDTNIIIDGRVADIFQTGFLEGPIVVPVFVLEELQKIADSSDVLKRNRGRRGLDILNHMRKKNRDDIKIITDDFEEISEVDSKLIKLAREKGYKIITNDYNLNKVAELQGVAVLNVNDLAIAVKPAVIPGEQIFVQLVKNGKEEGQGVAYLDDGTMIVVEDGSKS
;
A
#
# COMPACT_ATOMS: atom_id res chain seq x y z
N LYS A 1 8.72 -10.65 -5.98
CA LYS A 1 7.59 -10.13 -5.18
C LYS A 1 6.43 -9.78 -6.09
N LEU A 2 5.23 -10.24 -5.74
CA LEU A 2 4.01 -9.96 -6.49
C LEU A 2 3.30 -8.73 -5.94
N LEU A 3 2.79 -7.88 -6.82
CA LEU A 3 1.94 -6.77 -6.44
C LEU A 3 0.47 -7.17 -6.51
N ASP A 4 -0.27 -6.94 -5.43
CA ASP A 4 -1.72 -6.97 -5.43
C ASP A 4 -2.28 -5.74 -6.18
N THR A 5 -3.47 -5.86 -6.74
CA THR A 5 -4.13 -4.77 -7.48
C THR A 5 -4.30 -3.51 -6.63
N ASN A 6 -4.77 -3.67 -5.39
CA ASN A 6 -5.04 -2.54 -4.51
C ASN A 6 -3.78 -1.79 -4.07
N ILE A 7 -2.64 -2.48 -3.92
CA ILE A 7 -1.39 -1.80 -3.56
C ILE A 7 -0.85 -0.94 -4.69
N ILE A 8 -1.12 -1.33 -5.94
CA ILE A 8 -0.76 -0.51 -7.11
C ILE A 8 -1.58 0.78 -7.09
N ILE A 9 -2.89 0.67 -6.90
CA ILE A 9 -3.81 1.81 -6.82
C ILE A 9 -3.45 2.74 -5.67
N ASP A 10 -3.08 2.19 -4.51
CA ASP A 10 -2.61 2.94 -3.34
C ASP A 10 -1.42 3.85 -3.67
N GLY A 11 -0.47 3.34 -4.44
CA GLY A 11 0.67 4.11 -4.95
C GLY A 11 1.88 4.18 -4.03
N ARG A 12 1.75 3.89 -2.75
CA ARG A 12 2.88 3.96 -1.80
C ARG A 12 4.01 3.01 -2.16
N VAL A 13 3.70 1.88 -2.79
CA VAL A 13 4.70 0.90 -3.21
C VAL A 13 5.71 1.51 -4.20
N ALA A 14 5.28 2.42 -5.06
CA ALA A 14 6.18 3.11 -5.99
C ALA A 14 7.21 3.95 -5.24
N ASP A 15 6.78 4.69 -4.23
CA ASP A 15 7.67 5.52 -3.41
C ASP A 15 8.62 4.67 -2.56
N ILE A 16 8.12 3.59 -1.96
CA ILE A 16 8.93 2.64 -1.19
C ILE A 16 10.01 2.01 -2.06
N PHE A 17 9.65 1.62 -3.29
CA PHE A 17 10.59 1.03 -4.24
C PHE A 17 11.74 2.00 -4.58
N GLN A 18 11.44 3.30 -4.74
CA GLN A 18 12.44 4.33 -5.02
C GLN A 18 13.46 4.53 -3.89
N THR A 19 13.10 4.22 -2.65
CA THR A 19 14.01 4.35 -1.50
C THR A 19 15.10 3.28 -1.46
N GLY A 20 14.93 2.19 -2.20
CA GLY A 20 15.82 1.04 -2.16
C GLY A 20 15.53 0.02 -1.04
N PHE A 21 14.59 0.28 -0.14
CA PHE A 21 14.19 -0.70 0.89
C PHE A 21 13.49 -1.92 0.32
N LEU A 22 12.82 -1.76 -0.80
CA LEU A 22 12.13 -2.85 -1.49
C LEU A 22 12.93 -3.24 -2.71
N GLU A 23 13.64 -4.37 -2.62
CA GLU A 23 14.47 -4.88 -3.71
C GLU A 23 13.63 -5.64 -4.75
N GLY A 24 13.99 -5.44 -6.02
CA GLY A 24 13.39 -6.17 -7.14
C GLY A 24 13.87 -7.63 -7.22
N PRO A 25 13.33 -8.42 -8.15
CA PRO A 25 12.30 -7.98 -9.11
C PRO A 25 10.92 -7.87 -8.50
N ILE A 26 10.17 -6.92 -9.00
CA ILE A 26 8.74 -6.79 -8.77
C ILE A 26 8.03 -7.46 -9.94
N VAL A 27 7.08 -8.31 -9.64
CA VAL A 27 6.37 -9.10 -10.65
C VAL A 27 4.89 -8.74 -10.64
N VAL A 28 4.38 -8.40 -11.82
CA VAL A 28 2.96 -8.07 -12.01
C VAL A 28 2.38 -9.08 -13.02
N PRO A 29 1.50 -9.99 -12.56
CA PRO A 29 0.84 -10.91 -13.47
C PRO A 29 -0.13 -10.17 -14.40
N VAL A 30 -0.30 -10.70 -15.61
CA VAL A 30 -1.26 -10.15 -16.58
C VAL A 30 -2.67 -10.10 -16.01
N PHE A 31 -3.08 -11.07 -15.19
CA PHE A 31 -4.41 -11.05 -14.58
C PHE A 31 -4.61 -9.86 -13.61
N VAL A 32 -3.54 -9.32 -13.00
CA VAL A 32 -3.62 -8.08 -12.21
C VAL A 32 -3.79 -6.88 -13.14
N LEU A 33 -3.10 -6.83 -14.29
CA LEU A 33 -3.30 -5.79 -15.29
C LEU A 33 -4.73 -5.80 -15.84
N GLU A 34 -5.25 -6.97 -16.12
CA GLU A 34 -6.64 -7.14 -16.59
C GLU A 34 -7.65 -6.62 -15.57
N GLU A 35 -7.41 -6.89 -14.29
CA GLU A 35 -8.26 -6.35 -13.23
C GLU A 35 -8.18 -4.82 -13.14
N LEU A 36 -6.98 -4.24 -13.21
CA LEU A 36 -6.81 -2.79 -13.26
C LEU A 36 -7.53 -2.18 -14.45
N GLN A 37 -7.42 -2.79 -15.62
CA GLN A 37 -8.08 -2.34 -16.83
C GLN A 37 -9.61 -2.41 -16.71
N LYS A 38 -10.11 -3.51 -16.13
CA LYS A 38 -11.53 -3.69 -15.86
C LYS A 38 -12.07 -2.60 -14.93
N ILE A 39 -11.31 -2.27 -13.89
CA ILE A 39 -11.65 -1.18 -12.96
C ILE A 39 -11.61 0.18 -13.69
N ALA A 40 -10.60 0.41 -14.53
CA ALA A 40 -10.46 1.63 -15.33
C ALA A 40 -11.57 1.83 -16.37
N ASP A 41 -12.21 0.75 -16.80
CA ASP A 41 -13.31 0.75 -17.76
C ASP A 41 -14.69 0.77 -17.07
N SER A 42 -14.74 0.84 -15.75
CA SER A 42 -15.99 0.88 -14.99
C SER A 42 -16.84 2.12 -15.35
N SER A 43 -18.15 1.96 -15.33
CA SER A 43 -19.10 3.07 -15.44
C SER A 43 -19.13 3.96 -14.20
N ASP A 44 -18.75 3.43 -13.05
CA ASP A 44 -18.59 4.19 -11.80
C ASP A 44 -17.36 5.09 -11.88
N VAL A 45 -17.57 6.40 -11.72
CA VAL A 45 -16.50 7.40 -11.87
C VAL A 45 -15.35 7.19 -10.88
N LEU A 46 -15.66 6.87 -9.61
CA LEU A 46 -14.63 6.65 -8.59
C LEU A 46 -13.79 5.40 -8.89
N LYS A 47 -14.45 4.30 -9.24
CA LYS A 47 -13.75 3.06 -9.64
C LYS A 47 -12.89 3.31 -10.87
N ARG A 48 -13.45 3.94 -11.90
CA ARG A 48 -12.71 4.26 -13.12
C ARG A 48 -11.44 5.06 -12.84
N ASN A 49 -11.55 6.10 -12.02
CA ASN A 49 -10.42 6.94 -11.66
C ASN A 49 -9.35 6.16 -10.87
N ARG A 50 -9.76 5.27 -9.99
CA ARG A 50 -8.85 4.39 -9.24
C ARG A 50 -8.10 3.43 -10.17
N GLY A 51 -8.80 2.80 -11.09
CA GLY A 51 -8.18 1.91 -12.08
C GLY A 51 -7.18 2.63 -12.97
N ARG A 52 -7.54 3.81 -13.48
CA ARG A 52 -6.65 4.65 -14.27
C ARG A 52 -5.42 5.09 -13.49
N ARG A 53 -5.60 5.48 -12.23
CA ARG A 53 -4.48 5.81 -11.33
C ARG A 53 -3.53 4.63 -11.19
N GLY A 54 -4.04 3.43 -10.97
CA GLY A 54 -3.20 2.22 -10.85
C GLY A 54 -2.39 1.95 -12.11
N LEU A 55 -3.00 2.04 -13.28
CA LEU A 55 -2.31 1.87 -14.55
C LEU A 55 -1.22 2.93 -14.76
N ASP A 56 -1.49 4.19 -14.41
CA ASP A 56 -0.51 5.28 -14.52
C ASP A 56 0.67 5.07 -13.57
N ILE A 57 0.43 4.66 -12.34
CA ILE A 57 1.46 4.36 -11.34
C ILE A 57 2.36 3.23 -11.84
N LEU A 58 1.76 2.14 -12.31
CA LEU A 58 2.50 1.00 -12.81
C LEU A 58 3.35 1.36 -14.04
N ASN A 59 2.79 2.13 -14.96
CA ASN A 59 3.50 2.61 -16.14
C ASN A 59 4.70 3.48 -15.75
N HIS A 60 4.52 4.36 -14.77
CA HIS A 60 5.59 5.21 -14.23
C HIS A 60 6.71 4.38 -13.58
N MET A 61 6.36 3.38 -12.77
CA MET A 61 7.32 2.46 -12.17
C MET A 61 8.14 1.72 -13.22
N ARG A 62 7.50 1.23 -14.26
CA ARG A 62 8.17 0.52 -15.35
C ARG A 62 9.13 1.40 -16.14
N LYS A 63 8.77 2.64 -16.40
CA LYS A 63 9.65 3.58 -17.12
C LYS A 63 10.92 3.88 -16.35
N LYS A 64 10.85 3.99 -15.04
CA LYS A 64 12.00 4.28 -14.18
C LYS A 64 12.87 3.05 -13.89
N ASN A 65 12.27 1.86 -13.82
CA ASN A 65 12.91 0.65 -13.33
C ASN A 65 12.62 -0.53 -14.24
N ARG A 66 12.92 -0.39 -15.51
CA ARG A 66 12.53 -1.34 -16.56
C ARG A 66 12.96 -2.79 -16.29
N ASP A 67 14.17 -2.96 -15.76
CA ASP A 67 14.73 -4.29 -15.51
C ASP A 67 14.21 -4.93 -14.22
N ASP A 68 13.69 -4.13 -13.31
CA ASP A 68 13.22 -4.58 -12.01
C ASP A 68 11.70 -4.83 -11.95
N ILE A 69 10.95 -4.33 -12.90
CA ILE A 69 9.48 -4.53 -12.97
C ILE A 69 9.19 -5.47 -14.14
N LYS A 70 8.72 -6.67 -13.81
CA LYS A 70 8.43 -7.72 -14.79
C LYS A 70 6.94 -8.01 -14.88
N ILE A 71 6.42 -8.09 -16.09
CA ILE A 71 5.05 -8.56 -16.33
C ILE A 71 5.14 -10.00 -16.79
N ILE A 72 4.38 -10.89 -16.16
CA ILE A 72 4.34 -12.31 -16.46
C ILE A 72 2.95 -12.73 -16.93
N THR A 73 2.92 -13.76 -17.76
CA THR A 73 1.70 -14.27 -18.38
C THR A 73 1.09 -15.47 -17.67
N ASP A 74 1.72 -15.94 -16.60
CA ASP A 74 1.19 -17.04 -15.80
C ASP A 74 -0.24 -16.72 -15.33
N ASP A 75 -1.15 -17.64 -15.53
CA ASP A 75 -2.55 -17.51 -15.15
C ASP A 75 -3.13 -18.87 -14.78
N PHE A 76 -4.29 -18.85 -14.13
CA PHE A 76 -5.03 -20.03 -13.70
C PHE A 76 -6.49 -19.86 -14.11
N GLU A 77 -6.84 -20.33 -15.28
CA GLU A 77 -8.18 -20.17 -15.86
C GLU A 77 -9.28 -20.79 -15.00
N GLU A 78 -8.94 -21.85 -14.25
CA GLU A 78 -9.84 -22.53 -13.33
C GLU A 78 -10.19 -21.71 -12.08
N ILE A 79 -9.43 -20.63 -11.80
CA ILE A 79 -9.65 -19.76 -10.66
C ILE A 79 -10.18 -18.42 -11.18
N SER A 80 -11.30 -17.95 -10.64
CA SER A 80 -11.91 -16.68 -11.06
C SER A 80 -11.42 -15.47 -10.29
N GLU A 81 -11.08 -15.64 -9.01
CA GLU A 81 -10.69 -14.55 -8.13
C GLU A 81 -9.20 -14.24 -8.23
N VAL A 82 -8.86 -12.96 -8.42
CA VAL A 82 -7.48 -12.49 -8.53
C VAL A 82 -6.67 -12.78 -7.28
N ASP A 83 -7.25 -12.58 -6.09
CA ASP A 83 -6.58 -12.85 -4.82
C ASP A 83 -6.14 -14.32 -4.71
N SER A 84 -7.01 -15.23 -5.12
CA SER A 84 -6.72 -16.68 -5.12
C SER A 84 -5.63 -17.03 -6.14
N LYS A 85 -5.65 -16.41 -7.30
CA LYS A 85 -4.59 -16.54 -8.32
C LYS A 85 -3.23 -16.06 -7.80
N LEU A 86 -3.20 -14.92 -7.12
CA LEU A 86 -1.98 -14.37 -6.52
C LEU A 86 -1.38 -15.33 -5.50
N ILE A 87 -2.20 -15.87 -4.60
CA ILE A 87 -1.74 -16.81 -3.58
C ILE A 87 -1.19 -18.08 -4.22
N LYS A 88 -1.89 -18.63 -5.21
CA LYS A 88 -1.43 -19.84 -5.91
C LYS A 88 -0.10 -19.61 -6.62
N LEU A 89 0.03 -18.48 -7.33
CA LEU A 89 1.26 -18.15 -8.03
C LEU A 89 2.43 -17.95 -7.06
N ALA A 90 2.19 -17.26 -5.94
CA ALA A 90 3.18 -17.04 -4.90
C ALA A 90 3.67 -18.38 -4.31
N ARG A 91 2.77 -19.31 -4.05
CA ARG A 91 3.13 -20.65 -3.55
C ARG A 91 3.97 -21.44 -4.56
N GLU A 92 3.57 -21.45 -5.81
CA GLU A 92 4.27 -22.21 -6.85
C GLU A 92 5.65 -21.68 -7.18
N LYS A 93 5.81 -20.36 -7.17
CA LYS A 93 7.07 -19.68 -7.53
C LYS A 93 7.93 -19.27 -6.34
N GLY A 94 7.44 -19.43 -5.12
CA GLY A 94 8.14 -18.95 -3.93
C GLY A 94 8.20 -17.42 -3.83
N TYR A 95 7.21 -16.72 -4.35
CA TYR A 95 7.14 -15.26 -4.28
C TYR A 95 6.49 -14.78 -2.99
N LYS A 96 6.87 -13.58 -2.56
CA LYS A 96 6.15 -12.83 -1.52
C LYS A 96 5.10 -11.95 -2.19
N ILE A 97 3.99 -11.69 -1.48
CA ILE A 97 2.95 -10.78 -1.95
C ILE A 97 3.07 -9.45 -1.22
N ILE A 98 3.05 -8.35 -1.96
CA ILE A 98 2.99 -6.99 -1.41
C ILE A 98 1.53 -6.55 -1.46
N THR A 99 0.97 -6.21 -0.31
CA THR A 99 -0.44 -5.79 -0.20
C THR A 99 -0.65 -4.80 0.93
N ASN A 100 -1.79 -4.14 0.92
CA ASN A 100 -2.33 -3.38 2.03
C ASN A 100 -3.67 -3.97 2.53
N ASP A 101 -4.08 -5.10 1.98
CA ASP A 101 -5.35 -5.76 2.30
C ASP A 101 -5.17 -6.73 3.46
N TYR A 102 -5.90 -6.48 4.56
CA TYR A 102 -5.85 -7.33 5.74
C TYR A 102 -6.32 -8.76 5.46
N ASN A 103 -7.40 -8.94 4.70
CA ASN A 103 -7.97 -10.25 4.43
C ASN A 103 -7.06 -11.08 3.54
N LEU A 104 -6.53 -10.50 2.47
CA LEU A 104 -5.56 -11.18 1.61
C LEU A 104 -4.32 -11.58 2.41
N ASN A 105 -3.83 -10.69 3.26
CA ASN A 105 -2.69 -10.94 4.14
C ASN A 105 -2.95 -12.19 5.02
N LYS A 106 -4.11 -12.27 5.66
CA LYS A 106 -4.46 -13.40 6.54
C LYS A 106 -4.57 -14.71 5.77
N VAL A 107 -5.27 -14.72 4.65
CA VAL A 107 -5.45 -15.93 3.82
C VAL A 107 -4.10 -16.41 3.28
N ALA A 108 -3.25 -15.50 2.80
CA ALA A 108 -1.93 -15.84 2.29
C ALA A 108 -1.04 -16.46 3.39
N GLU A 109 -1.00 -15.87 4.56
CA GLU A 109 -0.23 -16.39 5.70
C GLU A 109 -0.70 -17.80 6.10
N LEU A 110 -2.02 -18.04 6.15
CA LEU A 110 -2.57 -19.37 6.44
C LEU A 110 -2.16 -20.42 5.41
N GLN A 111 -1.88 -20.03 4.18
CA GLN A 111 -1.41 -20.91 3.12
C GLN A 111 0.12 -20.95 3.00
N GLY A 112 0.84 -20.38 3.94
CA GLY A 112 2.30 -20.42 3.97
C GLY A 112 2.97 -19.44 3.00
N VAL A 113 2.26 -18.42 2.53
CA VAL A 113 2.80 -17.38 1.66
C VAL A 113 3.24 -16.18 2.50
N ALA A 114 4.48 -15.76 2.32
CA ALA A 114 5.00 -14.56 2.99
C ALA A 114 4.40 -13.30 2.39
N VAL A 115 3.98 -12.39 3.25
CA VAL A 115 3.35 -11.12 2.87
C VAL A 115 4.16 -9.94 3.38
N LEU A 116 4.33 -8.94 2.52
CA LEU A 116 4.87 -7.63 2.87
C LEU A 116 3.69 -6.65 2.90
N ASN A 117 3.26 -6.32 4.11
CA ASN A 117 2.11 -5.43 4.30
C ASN A 117 2.57 -3.98 4.45
N VAL A 118 2.16 -3.12 3.52
CA VAL A 118 2.57 -1.71 3.50
C VAL A 118 2.02 -0.93 4.68
N ASN A 119 0.86 -1.30 5.22
CA ASN A 119 0.33 -0.66 6.41
C ASN A 119 1.17 -0.98 7.65
N ASP A 120 1.66 -2.21 7.78
CA ASP A 120 2.59 -2.59 8.85
C ASP A 120 3.92 -1.82 8.74
N LEU A 121 4.42 -1.66 7.52
CA LEU A 121 5.62 -0.86 7.27
C LEU A 121 5.39 0.61 7.67
N ALA A 122 4.26 1.19 7.31
CA ALA A 122 3.92 2.57 7.66
C ALA A 122 3.90 2.78 9.18
N ILE A 123 3.38 1.82 9.93
CA ILE A 123 3.39 1.86 11.40
C ILE A 123 4.83 1.76 11.94
N ALA A 124 5.63 0.87 11.38
CA ALA A 124 6.99 0.63 11.85
C ALA A 124 7.93 1.82 11.66
N VAL A 125 7.70 2.65 10.63
CA VAL A 125 8.54 3.82 10.32
C VAL A 125 8.01 5.12 10.91
N LYS A 126 6.94 5.07 11.71
CA LYS A 126 6.47 6.27 12.42
C LYS A 126 7.56 6.80 13.34
N PRO A 127 7.70 8.15 13.44
CA PRO A 127 8.67 8.72 14.36
C PRO A 127 8.47 8.22 15.79
N ALA A 128 9.56 7.78 16.41
CA ALA A 128 9.55 7.42 17.80
C ALA A 128 9.60 8.70 18.64
N VAL A 129 8.53 8.99 19.38
CA VAL A 129 8.49 10.07 20.34
C VAL A 129 8.71 9.47 21.73
N ILE A 130 9.83 9.86 22.36
CA ILE A 130 10.21 9.36 23.70
C ILE A 130 9.59 10.30 24.75
N PRO A 131 8.97 9.77 25.82
CA PRO A 131 8.44 10.62 26.89
C PRO A 131 9.52 11.55 27.46
N GLY A 132 9.20 12.84 27.55
CA GLY A 132 10.14 13.88 27.99
C GLY A 132 10.86 14.61 26.86
N GLU A 133 10.81 14.12 25.63
CA GLU A 133 11.31 14.86 24.48
C GLU A 133 10.46 16.11 24.21
N GLN A 134 11.12 17.18 23.83
CA GLN A 134 10.44 18.39 23.35
C GLN A 134 10.20 18.28 21.85
N ILE A 135 8.97 18.51 21.45
CA ILE A 135 8.57 18.56 20.05
C ILE A 135 7.85 19.88 19.76
N PHE A 136 8.05 20.40 18.56
CA PHE A 136 7.33 21.58 18.08
C PHE A 136 6.19 21.12 17.16
N VAL A 137 4.97 21.52 17.51
CA VAL A 137 3.77 21.17 16.75
C VAL A 137 2.92 22.42 16.54
N GLN A 138 2.21 22.47 15.42
CA GLN A 138 1.22 23.52 15.17
C GLN A 138 -0.16 22.96 15.48
N LEU A 139 -0.86 23.59 16.42
CA LEU A 139 -2.22 23.25 16.74
C LEU A 139 -3.16 23.70 15.62
N VAL A 140 -3.98 22.77 15.12
CA VAL A 140 -4.82 23.01 13.94
C VAL A 140 -6.32 23.04 14.29
N LYS A 141 -6.72 22.45 15.40
CA LYS A 141 -8.12 22.43 15.87
C LYS A 141 -8.21 22.12 17.36
N ASN A 142 -9.41 22.31 17.94
CA ASN A 142 -9.69 21.88 19.30
C ASN A 142 -9.84 20.36 19.38
N GLY A 143 -9.46 19.79 20.52
CA GLY A 143 -9.67 18.38 20.81
C GLY A 143 -11.12 18.09 21.25
N LYS A 144 -11.38 16.82 21.58
CA LYS A 144 -12.71 16.37 22.03
C LYS A 144 -13.10 16.89 23.41
N GLU A 145 -12.11 17.06 24.28
CA GLU A 145 -12.32 17.57 25.63
C GLU A 145 -11.99 19.04 25.72
N GLU A 146 -12.55 19.71 26.70
CA GLU A 146 -12.33 21.14 26.93
C GLU A 146 -10.83 21.43 27.18
N GLY A 147 -10.32 22.43 26.51
CA GLY A 147 -8.93 22.86 26.66
C GLY A 147 -7.91 22.12 25.81
N GLN A 148 -8.30 21.03 25.16
CA GLN A 148 -7.40 20.25 24.30
C GLN A 148 -7.19 20.89 22.93
N GLY A 149 -5.96 20.83 22.44
CA GLY A 149 -5.61 21.13 21.05
C GLY A 149 -5.18 19.89 20.29
N VAL A 150 -5.35 19.89 18.98
CA VAL A 150 -4.94 18.79 18.11
C VAL A 150 -3.90 19.31 17.12
N ALA A 151 -2.82 18.54 16.98
CA ALA A 151 -1.77 18.76 16.01
C ALA A 151 -1.47 17.47 15.26
N TYR A 152 -0.77 17.56 14.15
CA TYR A 152 -0.32 16.42 13.37
C TYR A 152 1.19 16.52 13.16
N LEU A 153 1.86 15.36 13.29
CA LEU A 153 3.25 15.22 12.87
C LEU A 153 3.35 15.18 11.34
N ASP A 154 4.55 15.32 10.80
CA ASP A 154 4.80 15.32 9.37
C ASP A 154 4.34 14.03 8.68
N ASP A 155 4.30 12.91 9.42
CA ASP A 155 3.81 11.61 8.96
C ASP A 155 2.28 11.45 9.05
N GLY A 156 1.54 12.48 9.53
CA GLY A 156 0.11 12.44 9.73
C GLY A 156 -0.34 11.90 11.08
N THR A 157 0.57 11.53 11.97
CA THR A 157 0.22 11.07 13.33
C THR A 157 -0.45 12.19 14.13
N MET A 158 -1.64 11.92 14.66
CA MET A 158 -2.38 12.88 15.48
C MET A 158 -1.78 12.98 16.88
N ILE A 159 -1.62 14.21 17.35
CA ILE A 159 -1.20 14.54 18.71
C ILE A 159 -2.29 15.37 19.40
N VAL A 160 -2.62 14.97 20.61
CA VAL A 160 -3.52 15.74 21.47
C VAL A 160 -2.68 16.46 22.53
N VAL A 161 -2.84 17.76 22.62
CA VAL A 161 -2.09 18.61 23.57
C VAL A 161 -3.06 19.10 24.65
N GLU A 162 -2.80 18.73 25.89
CA GLU A 162 -3.55 19.23 27.01
C GLU A 162 -3.33 20.76 27.15
N ASP A 163 -4.38 21.48 27.47
CA ASP A 163 -4.39 22.95 27.54
C ASP A 163 -3.97 23.64 26.23
N GLY A 164 -3.88 22.91 25.12
CA GLY A 164 -3.43 23.44 23.83
C GLY A 164 -4.33 24.51 23.25
N SER A 165 -5.62 24.52 23.57
CA SER A 165 -6.56 25.54 23.08
C SER A 165 -6.31 26.94 23.69
N LYS A 166 -5.45 27.01 24.69
CA LYS A 166 -5.08 28.26 25.38
C LYS A 166 -3.75 28.84 24.91
N SER A 167 -3.07 28.15 23.98
CA SER A 167 -1.73 28.51 23.50
C SER A 167 -1.78 29.45 22.31
#